data_44063977c9f7d167ceff96ace2ff11e6
#
_entry.id   44063977c9f7d167ceff96ace2ff11e6
#
_cell.length_a   1.000
_cell.length_b   1.000
_cell.length_c   1.000
_cell.angle_alpha   90.00
_cell.angle_beta   90.00
_cell.angle_gamma   90.00
#
_symmetry.space_group_name_H-M   'P 1'
#
loop_
_entity.id
_entity.type
_entity.pdbx_description
1 polymer ?
#
loop_
_entity_poly.entity_id
_entity_poly.type
_entity_poly.pdbx_seq_one_letter_code
_entity_poly.pdbx_strand_id
1 'polypeptide(L)'
;MHIAIDARIINSSTGRYVERLLHYLEKIDKTNKYTVLVTKKDEKLWKPTNKNFKTKVADFAQYSFAEQIGFKKLLDDLKPDLVHFCMPQQPVMYRGKRVTTFHDMTLVKVVMPDKNPVVYRIKQFVGNFVFRRVARISSHIIVPTQFTKDELVAFSGIPADKVTITYEAADKTDGSLKKYDHSFKHYIMYVGQQADYKNIKRLGDAQQQLLAKYPDLGLILVGRKDKTATMNEKYFNENNYKNILFTDFIPDSQRDWLYKNTDAYIFPSLMEGF
;
A
#
# COMPACT_ATOMS: atom_id res chain seq x y z
N MET A 1 -13.24 20.97 14.58
CA MET A 1 -12.53 19.92 15.32
C MET A 1 -11.03 20.01 15.02
N HIS A 2 -10.21 19.47 15.93
CA HIS A 2 -8.78 19.22 15.68
C HIS A 2 -8.57 17.74 15.32
N ILE A 3 -8.16 17.48 14.09
CA ILE A 3 -7.96 16.12 13.56
C ILE A 3 -6.46 15.87 13.37
N ALA A 4 -5.94 14.79 13.94
CA ALA A 4 -4.59 14.32 13.64
C ALA A 4 -4.67 13.24 12.56
N ILE A 5 -3.79 13.29 11.55
CA ILE A 5 -3.69 12.27 10.50
C ILE A 5 -2.31 11.62 10.62
N ASP A 6 -2.29 10.31 10.85
CA ASP A 6 -1.04 9.54 10.84
C ASP A 6 -0.60 9.26 9.41
N ALA A 7 0.26 10.13 8.91
CA ALA A 7 0.82 10.09 7.56
C ALA A 7 2.26 9.52 7.52
N ARG A 8 2.71 8.81 8.58
CA ARG A 8 4.07 8.24 8.63
C ARG A 8 4.37 7.22 7.55
N ILE A 9 3.34 6.72 6.86
CA ILE A 9 3.46 5.80 5.72
C ILE A 9 3.50 6.52 4.35
N ILE A 10 3.51 7.84 4.29
CA ILE A 10 3.41 8.61 3.04
C ILE A 10 4.47 8.22 2.00
N ASN A 11 5.62 7.70 2.43
CA ASN A 11 6.71 7.23 1.55
C ASN A 11 6.73 5.68 1.44
N SER A 12 5.59 5.04 1.49
CA SER A 12 5.44 3.59 1.35
C SER A 12 4.62 3.22 0.10
N SER A 13 4.43 1.94 -0.14
CA SER A 13 3.56 1.47 -1.24
C SER A 13 2.11 1.97 -1.12
N THR A 14 1.61 2.14 0.10
CA THR A 14 0.29 2.72 0.40
C THR A 14 0.32 4.25 0.61
N GLY A 15 1.49 4.87 0.45
CA GLY A 15 1.67 6.31 0.65
C GLY A 15 0.85 7.17 -0.31
N ARG A 16 0.57 6.66 -1.51
CA ARG A 16 -0.29 7.34 -2.48
C ARG A 16 -1.69 7.62 -1.93
N TYR A 17 -2.27 6.68 -1.18
CA TYR A 17 -3.53 6.90 -0.48
C TYR A 17 -3.46 8.10 0.46
N VAL A 18 -2.42 8.18 1.28
CA VAL A 18 -2.23 9.30 2.23
C VAL A 18 -2.06 10.61 1.51
N GLU A 19 -1.23 10.65 0.48
CA GLU A 19 -1.01 11.85 -0.35
C GLU A 19 -2.32 12.37 -0.95
N ARG A 20 -3.13 11.47 -1.55
CA ARG A 20 -4.41 11.85 -2.17
C ARG A 20 -5.45 12.24 -1.14
N LEU A 21 -5.53 11.53 -0.01
CA LEU A 21 -6.39 11.90 1.11
C LEU A 21 -6.10 13.34 1.57
N LEU A 22 -4.84 13.67 1.83
CA LEU A 22 -4.44 15.01 2.24
C LEU A 22 -4.76 16.05 1.18
N HIS A 23 -4.44 15.78 -0.08
CA HIS A 23 -4.70 16.68 -1.21
C HIS A 23 -6.19 17.05 -1.33
N TYR A 24 -7.08 16.06 -1.21
CA TYR A 24 -8.52 16.34 -1.32
C TYR A 24 -9.09 16.98 -0.05
N LEU A 25 -8.64 16.57 1.13
CA LEU A 25 -9.06 17.21 2.39
C LEU A 25 -8.70 18.70 2.42
N GLU A 26 -7.52 19.09 1.95
CA GLU A 26 -7.14 20.50 1.84
C GLU A 26 -8.08 21.32 0.92
N LYS A 27 -8.62 20.67 -0.11
CA LYS A 27 -9.56 21.30 -1.06
C LYS A 27 -10.97 21.48 -0.49
N ILE A 28 -11.47 20.42 0.16
CA ILE A 28 -12.89 20.35 0.55
C ILE A 28 -13.17 20.84 1.97
N ASP A 29 -12.24 20.64 2.92
CA ASP A 29 -12.49 21.01 4.31
C ASP A 29 -11.89 22.40 4.64
N LYS A 30 -12.77 23.33 4.98
CA LYS A 30 -12.40 24.71 5.34
C LYS A 30 -12.63 25.02 6.82
N THR A 31 -13.15 24.06 7.59
CA THR A 31 -13.62 24.31 8.97
C THR A 31 -12.75 23.62 10.03
N ASN A 32 -12.28 22.41 9.77
CA ASN A 32 -11.47 21.67 10.72
C ASN A 32 -9.99 22.08 10.68
N LYS A 33 -9.29 21.86 11.79
CA LYS A 33 -7.84 22.02 11.88
C LYS A 33 -7.18 20.65 11.82
N TYR A 34 -6.10 20.56 11.08
CA TYR A 34 -5.39 19.30 10.85
C TYR A 34 -3.95 19.36 11.34
N THR A 35 -3.51 18.29 12.02
CA THR A 35 -2.09 18.03 12.28
C THR A 35 -1.68 16.74 11.58
N VAL A 36 -0.88 16.87 10.54
CA VAL A 36 -0.38 15.75 9.74
C VAL A 36 0.94 15.26 10.35
N LEU A 37 0.94 14.01 10.80
CA LEU A 37 2.05 13.39 11.50
C LEU A 37 2.93 12.64 10.50
N VAL A 38 4.17 13.08 10.33
CA VAL A 38 5.13 12.52 9.35
C VAL A 38 6.42 12.11 10.05
N THR A 39 7.18 11.19 9.45
CA THR A 39 8.54 10.91 9.94
C THR A 39 9.48 12.06 9.60
N LYS A 40 10.59 12.18 10.33
CA LYS A 40 11.58 13.24 10.09
C LYS A 40 12.14 13.21 8.65
N LYS A 41 12.40 12.03 8.13
CA LYS A 41 12.92 11.85 6.75
C LYS A 41 11.90 12.26 5.68
N ASP A 42 10.60 12.16 5.99
CA ASP A 42 9.50 12.38 5.05
C ASP A 42 8.84 13.76 5.22
N GLU A 43 9.32 14.60 6.14
CA GLU A 43 8.76 15.91 6.47
C GLU A 43 8.67 16.85 5.25
N LYS A 44 9.54 16.67 4.26
CA LYS A 44 9.58 17.51 3.06
C LYS A 44 8.71 16.98 1.91
N LEU A 45 8.20 15.77 2.00
CA LEU A 45 7.41 15.14 0.93
C LEU A 45 6.04 15.77 0.74
N TRP A 46 5.48 16.29 1.82
CA TRP A 46 4.20 16.97 1.75
C TRP A 46 4.26 18.31 2.50
N LYS A 47 3.79 19.37 1.84
CA LYS A 47 3.71 20.72 2.42
C LYS A 47 2.26 21.20 2.33
N PRO A 48 1.67 21.66 3.44
CA PRO A 48 0.31 22.15 3.42
C PRO A 48 0.17 23.42 2.56
N THR A 49 -0.88 23.47 1.76
CA THR A 49 -1.32 24.63 0.99
C THR A 49 -2.47 25.36 1.67
N ASN A 50 -3.17 24.68 2.58
CA ASN A 50 -4.29 25.22 3.36
C ASN A 50 -3.82 25.57 4.78
N LYS A 51 -4.08 26.81 5.23
CA LYS A 51 -3.70 27.32 6.56
C LYS A 51 -4.22 26.52 7.75
N ASN A 52 -5.27 25.73 7.54
CA ASN A 52 -5.83 24.86 8.56
C ASN A 52 -5.02 23.57 8.78
N PHE A 53 -4.04 23.32 7.93
CA PHE A 53 -3.17 22.14 8.00
C PHE A 53 -1.78 22.53 8.49
N LYS A 54 -1.20 21.72 9.35
CA LYS A 54 0.20 21.82 9.77
C LYS A 54 0.81 20.43 9.85
N THR A 55 2.11 20.34 9.57
CA THR A 55 2.90 19.12 9.80
C THR A 55 3.45 19.09 11.23
N LYS A 56 3.63 17.90 11.75
CA LYS A 56 4.36 17.64 12.99
C LYS A 56 5.15 16.35 12.85
N VAL A 57 6.41 16.39 13.23
CA VAL A 57 7.28 15.20 13.20
C VAL A 57 6.84 14.21 14.27
N ALA A 58 6.67 12.96 13.86
CA ALA A 58 6.36 11.79 14.69
C ALA A 58 7.32 10.65 14.29
N ASP A 59 8.57 10.78 14.69
CA ASP A 59 9.67 9.91 14.26
C ASP A 59 9.76 8.65 15.11
N PHE A 60 8.74 7.80 14.99
CA PHE A 60 8.64 6.52 15.70
C PHE A 60 8.65 5.39 14.69
N ALA A 61 9.62 4.50 14.81
CA ALA A 61 9.69 3.30 13.97
C ALA A 61 8.44 2.44 14.17
N GLN A 62 7.91 1.96 13.08
CA GLN A 62 6.74 1.10 13.06
C GLN A 62 7.03 -0.23 13.76
N TYR A 63 6.03 -0.82 14.44
CA TYR A 63 6.12 -2.07 15.21
C TYR A 63 7.16 -2.03 16.36
N SER A 64 7.51 -0.84 16.87
CA SER A 64 8.46 -0.66 17.96
C SER A 64 7.79 -0.33 19.29
N PHE A 65 8.48 -0.59 20.40
CA PHE A 65 8.05 -0.10 21.72
C PHE A 65 8.00 1.44 21.76
N ALA A 66 8.88 2.12 21.03
CA ALA A 66 8.87 3.58 20.92
C ALA A 66 7.58 4.09 20.29
N GLU A 67 7.00 3.38 19.32
CA GLU A 67 5.67 3.68 18.78
C GLU A 67 4.59 3.52 19.85
N GLN A 68 4.61 2.42 20.60
CA GLN A 68 3.55 2.14 21.59
C GLN A 68 3.56 3.14 22.76
N ILE A 69 4.72 3.66 23.15
CA ILE A 69 4.87 4.55 24.31
C ILE A 69 5.02 6.01 23.83
N GLY A 70 6.02 6.30 23.00
CA GLY A 70 6.37 7.66 22.57
C GLY A 70 5.35 8.27 21.65
N PHE A 71 4.88 7.53 20.64
CA PHE A 71 3.84 8.02 19.74
C PHE A 71 2.51 8.19 20.47
N LYS A 72 2.15 7.25 21.37
CA LYS A 72 1.00 7.43 22.26
C LYS A 72 1.11 8.73 23.05
N LYS A 73 2.24 9.00 23.69
CA LYS A 73 2.49 10.24 24.46
C LYS A 73 2.33 11.48 23.59
N LEU A 74 2.91 11.47 22.38
CA LEU A 74 2.75 12.57 21.41
C LEU A 74 1.30 12.87 21.10
N LEU A 75 0.47 11.82 20.91
CA LEU A 75 -0.97 11.95 20.66
C LEU A 75 -1.72 12.46 21.91
N ASP A 76 -1.38 11.97 23.08
CA ASP A 76 -1.97 12.43 24.36
C ASP A 76 -1.65 13.91 24.62
N ASP A 77 -0.41 14.36 24.32
CA ASP A 77 0.01 15.77 24.46
C ASP A 77 -0.64 16.65 23.40
N LEU A 78 -0.86 16.13 22.19
CA LEU A 78 -1.51 16.85 21.06
C LEU A 78 -3.01 17.07 21.30
N LYS A 79 -3.66 16.17 22.04
CA LYS A 79 -5.10 16.18 22.38
C LYS A 79 -6.02 16.44 21.19
N PRO A 80 -5.92 15.67 20.08
CA PRO A 80 -6.83 15.83 18.97
C PRO A 80 -8.23 15.32 19.33
N ASP A 81 -9.27 15.93 18.73
CA ASP A 81 -10.65 15.43 18.85
C ASP A 81 -10.83 14.09 18.16
N LEU A 82 -10.03 13.84 17.10
CA LEU A 82 -10.03 12.61 16.32
C LEU A 82 -8.62 12.33 15.77
N VAL A 83 -8.21 11.05 15.77
CA VAL A 83 -7.03 10.60 15.02
C VAL A 83 -7.47 9.72 13.86
N HIS A 84 -7.03 10.03 12.65
CA HIS A 84 -7.12 9.13 11.51
C HIS A 84 -5.79 8.38 11.34
N PHE A 85 -5.80 7.11 11.65
CA PHE A 85 -4.69 6.22 11.35
C PHE A 85 -4.87 5.66 9.93
N CYS A 86 -3.99 6.05 9.02
CA CYS A 86 -4.05 5.64 7.61
C CYS A 86 -3.66 4.18 7.39
N MET A 87 -3.38 3.43 8.46
CA MET A 87 -3.19 1.98 8.45
C MET A 87 -3.43 1.38 9.85
N PRO A 88 -3.61 0.05 9.97
CA PRO A 88 -3.91 -0.60 11.24
C PRO A 88 -2.83 -0.45 12.31
N GLN A 89 -1.61 -0.14 11.90
CA GLN A 89 -0.48 -0.03 12.78
C GLN A 89 -0.48 1.28 13.55
N GLN A 90 -0.64 1.19 14.85
CA GLN A 90 -0.85 2.32 15.73
C GLN A 90 -0.60 1.95 17.19
N PRO A 91 -0.47 2.93 18.11
CA PRO A 91 -0.42 2.64 19.56
C PRO A 91 -1.74 2.03 20.04
N VAL A 92 -1.71 0.73 20.38
CA VAL A 92 -2.92 -0.02 20.79
C VAL A 92 -3.50 0.43 22.14
N MET A 93 -2.70 1.12 22.95
CA MET A 93 -3.09 1.67 24.26
C MET A 93 -3.54 3.13 24.21
N TYR A 94 -3.54 3.77 23.06
CA TYR A 94 -4.09 5.12 22.91
C TYR A 94 -5.61 5.08 23.14
N ARG A 95 -6.19 6.02 23.89
CA ARG A 95 -7.61 6.02 24.30
C ARG A 95 -8.46 7.07 23.59
N GLY A 96 -7.88 7.95 22.80
CA GLY A 96 -8.63 8.96 22.04
C GLY A 96 -9.48 8.36 20.92
N LYS A 97 -10.47 9.12 20.46
CA LYS A 97 -11.29 8.74 19.29
C LYS A 97 -10.42 8.52 18.08
N ARG A 98 -10.69 7.47 17.32
CA ARG A 98 -9.90 7.13 16.13
C ARG A 98 -10.74 6.54 15.02
N VAL A 99 -10.37 6.88 13.81
CA VAL A 99 -10.75 6.18 12.58
C VAL A 99 -9.52 5.48 12.05
N THR A 100 -9.67 4.27 11.53
CA THR A 100 -8.54 3.50 10.99
C THR A 100 -8.86 3.01 9.59
N THR A 101 -7.95 3.20 8.66
CA THR A 101 -8.04 2.60 7.32
C THR A 101 -7.34 1.24 7.31
N PHE A 102 -8.07 0.22 6.86
CA PHE A 102 -7.53 -1.11 6.56
C PHE A 102 -7.51 -1.27 5.04
N HIS A 103 -6.33 -1.25 4.44
CA HIS A 103 -6.17 -1.37 2.99
C HIS A 103 -6.42 -2.78 2.49
N ASP A 104 -5.95 -3.77 3.24
CA ASP A 104 -6.10 -5.20 2.94
C ASP A 104 -5.95 -6.05 4.20
N MET A 105 -6.13 -7.35 4.03
CA MET A 105 -5.91 -8.37 5.04
C MET A 105 -4.69 -9.26 4.74
N THR A 106 -3.82 -8.84 3.83
CA THR A 106 -2.66 -9.61 3.34
C THR A 106 -1.74 -10.05 4.49
N LEU A 107 -1.44 -9.14 5.42
CA LEU A 107 -0.59 -9.45 6.59
C LEU A 107 -1.12 -10.61 7.45
N VAL A 108 -2.45 -10.77 7.49
CA VAL A 108 -3.15 -11.78 8.30
C VAL A 108 -3.37 -13.07 7.52
N LYS A 109 -3.67 -12.97 6.23
CA LYS A 109 -4.15 -14.07 5.38
C LYS A 109 -3.04 -14.73 4.58
N VAL A 110 -2.02 -14.00 4.17
CA VAL A 110 -0.96 -14.52 3.33
C VAL A 110 0.21 -14.99 4.18
N VAL A 111 0.58 -16.25 3.99
CA VAL A 111 1.79 -16.80 4.61
C VAL A 111 3.00 -16.30 3.83
N MET A 112 3.81 -15.46 4.47
CA MET A 112 5.10 -15.05 3.93
C MET A 112 6.18 -15.86 4.63
N PRO A 113 6.88 -16.76 3.92
CA PRO A 113 7.93 -17.58 4.54
C PRO A 113 9.06 -16.65 5.01
N ASP A 114 9.19 -16.48 6.32
CA ASP A 114 10.37 -15.84 6.92
C ASP A 114 11.46 -16.92 7.07
N LYS A 115 12.71 -16.50 7.14
CA LYS A 115 13.87 -17.41 7.29
C LYS A 115 13.79 -18.28 8.55
N ASN A 116 13.05 -17.83 9.57
CA ASN A 116 12.85 -18.55 10.83
C ASN A 116 11.35 -18.75 11.10
N PRO A 117 10.83 -19.99 11.06
CA PRO A 117 9.41 -20.26 11.24
C PRO A 117 8.88 -19.89 12.64
N VAL A 118 9.72 -19.92 13.67
CA VAL A 118 9.30 -19.52 15.04
C VAL A 118 9.08 -18.02 15.10
N VAL A 119 10.03 -17.24 14.57
CA VAL A 119 9.91 -15.77 14.49
C VAL A 119 8.69 -15.39 13.67
N TYR A 120 8.45 -16.08 12.56
CA TYR A 120 7.26 -15.87 11.73
C TYR A 120 5.96 -16.10 12.51
N ARG A 121 5.83 -17.23 13.23
CA ARG A 121 4.65 -17.53 14.07
C ARG A 121 4.40 -16.47 15.14
N ILE A 122 5.45 -15.98 15.80
CA ILE A 122 5.34 -14.91 16.80
C ILE A 122 4.85 -13.62 16.14
N LYS A 123 5.44 -13.22 15.01
CA LYS A 123 5.00 -12.04 14.24
C LYS A 123 3.54 -12.15 13.81
N GLN A 124 3.11 -13.32 13.34
CA GLN A 124 1.72 -13.59 12.96
C GLN A 124 0.77 -13.48 14.16
N PHE A 125 1.14 -14.06 15.30
CA PHE A 125 0.34 -13.97 16.51
C PHE A 125 0.14 -12.51 16.96
N VAL A 126 1.25 -11.76 17.04
CA VAL A 126 1.23 -10.32 17.40
C VAL A 126 0.44 -9.52 16.37
N GLY A 127 0.66 -9.75 15.08
CA GLY A 127 -0.07 -9.08 14.00
C GLY A 127 -1.58 -9.33 14.09
N ASN A 128 -2.00 -10.57 14.25
CA ASN A 128 -3.39 -10.96 14.42
C ASN A 128 -4.03 -10.29 15.66
N PHE A 129 -3.30 -10.27 16.77
CA PHE A 129 -3.76 -9.59 17.99
C PHE A 129 -3.94 -8.09 17.75
N VAL A 130 -2.94 -7.43 17.17
CA VAL A 130 -2.99 -5.97 16.89
C VAL A 130 -4.15 -5.65 15.95
N PHE A 131 -4.30 -6.37 14.84
CA PHE A 131 -5.40 -6.13 13.88
C PHE A 131 -6.77 -6.27 14.54
N ARG A 132 -7.01 -7.37 15.29
CA ARG A 132 -8.27 -7.56 16.02
C ARG A 132 -8.50 -6.47 17.07
N ARG A 133 -7.45 -6.12 17.81
CA ARG A 133 -7.53 -5.07 18.84
C ARG A 133 -7.86 -3.74 18.21
N VAL A 134 -7.16 -3.34 17.17
CA VAL A 134 -7.36 -2.09 16.44
C VAL A 134 -8.77 -2.01 15.82
N ALA A 135 -9.23 -3.08 15.18
CA ALA A 135 -10.61 -3.14 14.66
C ALA A 135 -11.66 -2.89 15.75
N ARG A 136 -11.46 -3.48 16.92
CA ARG A 136 -12.41 -3.32 18.07
C ARG A 136 -12.38 -1.94 18.69
N ILE A 137 -11.20 -1.33 18.86
CA ILE A 137 -11.05 -0.03 19.55
C ILE A 137 -11.22 1.17 18.64
N SER A 138 -11.19 1.02 17.32
CA SER A 138 -11.50 2.10 16.38
C SER A 138 -12.97 2.50 16.51
N SER A 139 -13.26 3.79 16.55
CA SER A 139 -14.63 4.30 16.55
C SER A 139 -15.32 3.99 15.22
N HIS A 140 -14.57 4.06 14.14
CA HIS A 140 -15.01 3.72 12.78
C HIS A 140 -13.85 3.21 11.95
N ILE A 141 -14.14 2.44 10.90
CA ILE A 141 -13.13 1.85 10.03
C ILE A 141 -13.45 2.20 8.57
N ILE A 142 -12.42 2.46 7.81
CA ILE A 142 -12.47 2.70 6.37
C ILE A 142 -11.77 1.53 5.68
N VAL A 143 -12.37 1.01 4.62
CA VAL A 143 -11.80 -0.04 3.76
C VAL A 143 -12.01 0.30 2.29
N PRO A 144 -11.15 -0.18 1.36
CA PRO A 144 -11.29 0.17 -0.05
C PRO A 144 -12.36 -0.61 -0.79
N THR A 145 -12.75 -1.82 -0.32
CA THR A 145 -13.69 -2.68 -1.05
C THR A 145 -14.63 -3.45 -0.13
N GLN A 146 -15.71 -3.99 -0.72
CA GLN A 146 -16.60 -4.91 -0.02
C GLN A 146 -15.85 -6.18 0.42
N PHE A 147 -14.94 -6.70 -0.42
CA PHE A 147 -14.12 -7.85 -0.10
C PHE A 147 -13.31 -7.62 1.20
N THR A 148 -12.60 -6.49 1.30
CA THR A 148 -11.83 -6.15 2.51
C THR A 148 -12.74 -5.97 3.73
N LYS A 149 -13.94 -5.40 3.55
CA LYS A 149 -14.95 -5.30 4.62
C LYS A 149 -15.35 -6.66 5.15
N ASP A 150 -15.74 -7.57 4.26
CA ASP A 150 -16.21 -8.91 4.63
C ASP A 150 -15.12 -9.71 5.33
N GLU A 151 -13.91 -9.66 4.82
CA GLU A 151 -12.74 -10.30 5.40
C GLU A 151 -12.39 -9.74 6.79
N LEU A 152 -12.46 -8.42 6.97
CA LEU A 152 -12.18 -7.78 8.25
C LEU A 152 -13.26 -8.10 9.31
N VAL A 153 -14.53 -8.06 8.92
CA VAL A 153 -15.66 -8.40 9.79
C VAL A 153 -15.56 -9.86 10.22
N ALA A 154 -15.36 -10.78 9.28
CA ALA A 154 -15.20 -12.20 9.56
C ALA A 154 -14.00 -12.48 10.49
N PHE A 155 -12.87 -11.80 10.26
CA PHE A 155 -11.66 -11.97 11.06
C PHE A 155 -11.77 -11.41 12.48
N SER A 156 -12.36 -10.22 12.65
CA SER A 156 -12.33 -9.46 13.91
C SER A 156 -13.57 -9.61 14.77
N GLY A 157 -14.69 -10.02 14.18
CA GLY A 157 -16.00 -10.14 14.83
C GLY A 157 -16.63 -8.79 15.20
N ILE A 158 -16.26 -7.70 14.49
CA ILE A 158 -16.86 -6.38 14.69
C ILE A 158 -18.17 -6.25 13.91
N PRO A 159 -19.09 -5.35 14.32
CA PRO A 159 -20.29 -5.05 13.55
C PRO A 159 -19.97 -4.46 12.17
N ALA A 160 -20.70 -4.88 11.14
CA ALA A 160 -20.47 -4.44 9.76
C ALA A 160 -20.78 -2.94 9.52
N ASP A 161 -21.68 -2.35 10.31
CA ASP A 161 -22.01 -0.92 10.26
C ASP A 161 -20.88 -0.01 10.76
N LYS A 162 -19.93 -0.58 11.51
CA LYS A 162 -18.71 0.09 11.93
C LYS A 162 -17.71 0.31 10.77
N VAL A 163 -17.93 -0.33 9.61
CA VAL A 163 -17.01 -0.33 8.48
C VAL A 163 -17.65 0.32 7.26
N THR A 164 -17.05 1.43 6.81
CA THR A 164 -17.45 2.13 5.57
C THR A 164 -16.48 1.81 4.45
N ILE A 165 -17.04 1.56 3.27
CA ILE A 165 -16.26 1.37 2.04
C ILE A 165 -16.04 2.75 1.41
N THR A 166 -14.80 3.07 1.12
CA THR A 166 -14.41 4.22 0.30
C THR A 166 -13.50 3.73 -0.80
N TYR A 167 -14.05 3.61 -2.00
CA TYR A 167 -13.30 3.12 -3.16
C TYR A 167 -12.11 4.01 -3.47
N GLU A 168 -11.01 3.38 -3.84
CA GLU A 168 -9.86 4.07 -4.40
C GLU A 168 -10.12 4.41 -5.88
N ALA A 169 -9.41 5.40 -6.38
CA ALA A 169 -9.52 5.82 -7.78
C ALA A 169 -8.15 6.20 -8.33
N ALA A 170 -7.97 6.01 -9.63
CA ALA A 170 -6.77 6.46 -10.32
C ALA A 170 -6.85 7.95 -10.65
N ASP A 171 -5.72 8.63 -10.59
CA ASP A 171 -5.59 9.96 -11.15
C ASP A 171 -5.54 9.90 -12.67
N LYS A 172 -6.04 10.93 -13.32
CA LYS A 172 -5.78 11.13 -14.75
C LYS A 172 -4.29 11.42 -14.95
N THR A 173 -3.69 10.84 -15.97
CA THR A 173 -2.34 11.20 -16.37
C THR A 173 -2.32 12.66 -16.81
N ASP A 174 -1.33 13.42 -16.41
CA ASP A 174 -1.16 14.84 -16.76
C ASP A 174 -0.72 15.10 -18.22
N GLY A 175 -0.58 14.01 -18.99
CA GLY A 175 -0.22 14.07 -20.42
C GLY A 175 1.28 14.14 -20.69
N SER A 176 2.13 14.25 -19.71
CA SER A 176 3.60 14.27 -19.88
C SER A 176 4.19 12.87 -20.10
N LEU A 177 3.72 12.16 -21.12
CA LEU A 177 4.19 10.82 -21.44
C LEU A 177 5.61 10.86 -22.03
N LYS A 178 6.49 10.04 -21.49
CA LYS A 178 7.85 9.86 -22.00
C LYS A 178 8.04 8.40 -22.41
N LYS A 179 8.43 8.18 -23.68
CA LYS A 179 8.70 6.85 -24.21
C LYS A 179 9.66 6.08 -23.30
N TYR A 180 9.33 4.82 -23.04
CA TYR A 180 10.25 3.84 -22.47
C TYR A 180 10.76 2.94 -23.61
N ASP A 181 12.07 2.87 -23.80
CA ASP A 181 12.66 2.11 -24.91
C ASP A 181 12.72 0.63 -24.58
N HIS A 182 12.10 -0.17 -25.44
CA HIS A 182 12.12 -1.64 -25.42
C HIS A 182 11.92 -2.18 -26.85
N SER A 183 12.19 -3.47 -27.05
CA SER A 183 12.15 -4.12 -28.36
C SER A 183 10.78 -4.73 -28.74
N PHE A 184 9.83 -4.81 -27.80
CA PHE A 184 8.55 -5.50 -28.05
C PHE A 184 7.59 -4.61 -28.84
N LYS A 185 6.99 -5.15 -29.90
CA LYS A 185 5.90 -4.53 -30.63
C LYS A 185 4.56 -4.72 -29.92
N HIS A 186 4.36 -5.91 -29.36
CA HIS A 186 3.21 -6.30 -28.54
C HIS A 186 3.68 -6.77 -27.19
N TYR A 187 3.03 -6.32 -26.12
CA TYR A 187 3.39 -6.73 -24.77
C TYR A 187 2.23 -6.64 -23.80
N ILE A 188 2.25 -7.52 -22.81
CA ILE A 188 1.47 -7.43 -21.59
C ILE A 188 2.37 -6.91 -20.49
N MET A 189 1.80 -6.25 -19.48
CA MET A 189 2.58 -5.68 -18.41
C MET A 189 2.00 -5.92 -17.02
N TYR A 190 2.89 -5.90 -16.03
CA TYR A 190 2.60 -5.85 -14.61
C TYR A 190 3.34 -4.66 -13.99
N VAL A 191 2.71 -4.02 -12.98
CA VAL A 191 3.35 -2.93 -12.22
C VAL A 191 3.22 -3.19 -10.72
N GLY A 192 4.33 -3.18 -10.00
CA GLY A 192 4.32 -3.30 -8.54
C GLY A 192 5.49 -4.09 -7.97
N GLN A 193 5.45 -4.30 -6.65
CA GLN A 193 6.35 -5.24 -5.98
C GLN A 193 6.06 -6.66 -6.45
N GLN A 194 7.11 -7.50 -6.50
CA GLN A 194 7.01 -8.86 -7.02
C GLN A 194 7.02 -9.93 -5.91
N ALA A 195 6.40 -9.63 -4.75
CA ALA A 195 6.26 -10.60 -3.67
C ALA A 195 5.55 -11.88 -4.13
N ASP A 196 5.77 -13.00 -3.45
CA ASP A 196 5.28 -14.33 -3.88
C ASP A 196 3.75 -14.35 -4.12
N TYR A 197 2.97 -13.69 -3.25
CA TYR A 197 1.52 -13.62 -3.41
C TYR A 197 1.05 -12.80 -4.63
N LYS A 198 1.93 -12.01 -5.26
CA LYS A 198 1.67 -11.30 -6.52
C LYS A 198 1.71 -12.24 -7.73
N ASN A 199 2.16 -13.47 -7.52
CA ASN A 199 2.04 -14.58 -8.45
C ASN A 199 2.76 -14.38 -9.82
N ILE A 200 3.89 -13.66 -9.77
CA ILE A 200 4.63 -13.24 -10.97
C ILE A 200 5.22 -14.45 -11.74
N LYS A 201 5.60 -15.51 -11.04
CA LYS A 201 6.08 -16.73 -11.70
C LYS A 201 5.00 -17.32 -12.61
N ARG A 202 3.77 -17.45 -12.11
CA ARG A 202 2.64 -17.95 -12.92
C ARG A 202 2.31 -17.02 -14.09
N LEU A 203 2.51 -15.70 -13.94
CA LEU A 203 2.37 -14.77 -15.05
C LEU A 203 3.38 -15.06 -16.15
N GLY A 204 4.64 -15.29 -15.77
CA GLY A 204 5.68 -15.74 -16.73
C GLY A 204 5.34 -17.08 -17.38
N ASP A 205 4.90 -18.08 -16.60
CA ASP A 205 4.47 -19.39 -17.11
C ASP A 205 3.37 -19.25 -18.18
N ALA A 206 2.38 -18.41 -17.90
CA ALA A 206 1.26 -18.14 -18.82
C ALA A 206 1.73 -17.41 -20.09
N GLN A 207 2.62 -16.42 -19.95
CA GLN A 207 3.18 -15.71 -21.11
C GLN A 207 3.99 -16.68 -21.99
N GLN A 208 4.81 -17.59 -21.40
CA GLN A 208 5.54 -18.59 -22.19
C GLN A 208 4.61 -19.51 -22.99
N GLN A 209 3.47 -19.91 -22.42
CA GLN A 209 2.46 -20.69 -23.18
C GLN A 209 1.86 -19.90 -24.35
N LEU A 210 1.67 -18.59 -24.16
CA LEU A 210 1.14 -17.71 -25.20
C LEU A 210 2.12 -17.53 -26.37
N LEU A 211 3.43 -17.72 -26.18
CA LEU A 211 4.41 -17.62 -27.27
C LEU A 211 4.21 -18.63 -28.38
N ALA A 212 3.56 -19.76 -28.10
CA ALA A 212 3.18 -20.72 -29.14
C ALA A 212 2.23 -20.11 -30.21
N LYS A 213 1.39 -19.16 -29.79
CA LYS A 213 0.43 -18.45 -30.67
C LYS A 213 0.91 -17.04 -31.06
N TYR A 214 1.63 -16.40 -30.16
CA TYR A 214 2.11 -15.01 -30.28
C TYR A 214 3.62 -14.96 -30.01
N PRO A 215 4.47 -15.39 -30.96
CA PRO A 215 5.91 -15.59 -30.71
C PRO A 215 6.66 -14.31 -30.30
N ASP A 216 6.14 -13.14 -30.66
CA ASP A 216 6.75 -11.85 -30.36
C ASP A 216 6.15 -11.15 -29.13
N LEU A 217 5.25 -11.81 -28.39
CA LEU A 217 4.61 -11.22 -27.21
C LEU A 217 5.62 -11.03 -26.07
N GLY A 218 5.82 -9.78 -25.68
CA GLY A 218 6.64 -9.40 -24.52
C GLY A 218 5.86 -9.44 -23.21
N LEU A 219 6.57 -9.62 -22.11
CA LEU A 219 6.10 -9.37 -20.74
C LEU A 219 7.01 -8.32 -20.10
N ILE A 220 6.44 -7.17 -19.73
CA ILE A 220 7.18 -6.09 -19.06
C ILE A 220 6.78 -6.04 -17.58
N LEU A 221 7.73 -6.29 -16.69
CA LEU A 221 7.57 -6.26 -15.24
C LEU A 221 8.14 -4.94 -14.69
N VAL A 222 7.25 -4.01 -14.41
CA VAL A 222 7.60 -2.67 -13.95
C VAL A 222 7.61 -2.62 -12.43
N GLY A 223 8.72 -2.20 -11.84
CA GLY A 223 8.84 -2.03 -10.40
C GLY A 223 10.26 -2.24 -9.91
N ARG A 224 10.52 -1.76 -8.70
CA ARG A 224 11.86 -1.83 -8.11
C ARG A 224 12.39 -3.28 -8.13
N LYS A 225 13.61 -3.45 -8.61
CA LYS A 225 14.30 -4.74 -8.63
C LYS A 225 14.85 -5.07 -7.24
N ASP A 226 13.95 -5.46 -6.35
CA ASP A 226 14.26 -5.94 -5.01
C ASP A 226 14.70 -7.41 -5.03
N LYS A 227 14.92 -7.96 -3.83
CA LYS A 227 15.34 -9.37 -3.69
C LYS A 227 14.34 -10.34 -4.34
N THR A 228 13.03 -10.09 -4.23
CA THR A 228 12.01 -10.98 -4.77
C THR A 228 11.97 -10.89 -6.30
N ALA A 229 12.09 -9.68 -6.86
CA ALA A 229 12.21 -9.50 -8.31
C ALA A 229 13.45 -10.22 -8.87
N THR A 230 14.60 -10.13 -8.17
CA THR A 230 15.83 -10.87 -8.54
C THR A 230 15.61 -12.39 -8.51
N MET A 231 14.86 -12.89 -7.53
CA MET A 231 14.52 -14.33 -7.47
C MET A 231 13.59 -14.77 -8.61
N ASN A 232 12.63 -13.92 -9.00
CA ASN A 232 11.75 -14.20 -10.14
C ASN A 232 12.55 -14.17 -11.45
N GLU A 233 13.43 -13.20 -11.64
CA GLU A 233 14.30 -13.13 -12.82
C GLU A 233 15.21 -14.38 -12.92
N LYS A 234 15.80 -14.82 -11.80
CA LYS A 234 16.57 -16.06 -11.74
C LYS A 234 15.73 -17.26 -12.15
N TYR A 235 14.51 -17.38 -11.62
CA TYR A 235 13.58 -18.45 -11.98
C TYR A 235 13.31 -18.47 -13.49
N PHE A 236 13.04 -17.31 -14.10
CA PHE A 236 12.77 -17.22 -15.54
C PHE A 236 14.00 -17.59 -16.38
N ASN A 237 15.18 -17.15 -15.97
CA ASN A 237 16.43 -17.49 -16.66
C ASN A 237 16.73 -18.99 -16.58
N GLU A 238 16.57 -19.63 -15.41
CA GLU A 238 16.79 -21.05 -15.20
C GLU A 238 15.81 -21.92 -16.02
N ASN A 239 14.61 -21.42 -16.30
CA ASN A 239 13.61 -22.08 -17.13
C ASN A 239 13.68 -21.65 -18.61
N ASN A 240 14.70 -20.87 -19.01
CA ASN A 240 14.89 -20.40 -20.38
C ASN A 240 13.70 -19.60 -20.94
N TYR A 241 12.99 -18.85 -20.09
CA TYR A 241 11.87 -18.02 -20.51
C TYR A 241 12.34 -16.86 -21.39
N LYS A 242 11.55 -16.56 -22.40
CA LYS A 242 11.87 -15.56 -23.42
C LYS A 242 10.94 -14.37 -23.36
N ASN A 243 11.39 -13.26 -23.91
CA ASN A 243 10.59 -12.05 -24.08
C ASN A 243 10.07 -11.46 -22.76
N ILE A 244 10.87 -11.55 -21.67
CA ILE A 244 10.54 -10.94 -20.36
C ILE A 244 11.54 -9.84 -20.07
N LEU A 245 11.04 -8.65 -19.72
CA LEU A 245 11.83 -7.46 -19.37
C LEU A 245 11.49 -6.98 -17.96
N PHE A 246 12.50 -6.83 -17.12
CA PHE A 246 12.43 -6.18 -15.81
C PHE A 246 12.94 -4.75 -15.95
N THR A 247 12.09 -3.76 -15.66
CA THR A 247 12.47 -2.35 -15.89
C THR A 247 13.26 -1.74 -14.74
N ASP A 248 13.20 -2.34 -13.52
CA ASP A 248 13.53 -1.65 -12.27
C ASP A 248 12.64 -0.42 -12.05
N PHE A 249 13.06 0.52 -11.18
CA PHE A 249 12.31 1.75 -10.94
C PHE A 249 12.40 2.67 -12.17
N ILE A 250 11.23 3.08 -12.67
CA ILE A 250 11.14 4.05 -13.77
C ILE A 250 10.24 5.24 -13.36
N PRO A 251 10.45 6.44 -13.92
CA PRO A 251 9.58 7.59 -13.66
C PRO A 251 8.13 7.36 -14.08
N ASP A 252 7.20 8.03 -13.39
CA ASP A 252 5.77 7.93 -13.67
C ASP A 252 5.42 8.19 -15.14
N SER A 253 6.08 9.18 -15.78
CA SER A 253 5.87 9.50 -17.20
C SER A 253 6.20 8.33 -18.15
N GLN A 254 7.20 7.52 -17.83
CA GLN A 254 7.55 6.32 -18.60
C GLN A 254 6.63 5.15 -18.29
N ARG A 255 6.28 4.95 -17.00
CA ARG A 255 5.29 3.95 -16.59
C ARG A 255 3.95 4.20 -17.27
N ASP A 256 3.49 5.44 -17.28
CA ASP A 256 2.20 5.82 -17.87
C ASP A 256 2.23 5.68 -19.40
N TRP A 257 3.40 5.89 -20.01
CA TRP A 257 3.59 5.58 -21.43
C TRP A 257 3.46 4.08 -21.70
N LEU A 258 4.05 3.23 -20.86
CA LEU A 258 3.89 1.77 -20.96
C LEU A 258 2.42 1.34 -20.78
N TYR A 259 1.69 1.91 -19.82
CA TYR A 259 0.25 1.64 -19.65
C TYR A 259 -0.56 2.01 -20.89
N LYS A 260 -0.24 3.13 -21.55
CA LYS A 260 -0.96 3.58 -22.72
C LYS A 260 -0.73 2.69 -23.96
N ASN A 261 0.39 2.02 -24.03
CA ASN A 261 0.83 1.27 -25.21
C ASN A 261 0.82 -0.27 -24.98
N THR A 262 0.45 -0.76 -23.82
CA THR A 262 0.33 -2.21 -23.57
C THR A 262 -0.92 -2.78 -24.18
N ASP A 263 -0.85 -4.02 -24.66
CA ASP A 263 -2.03 -4.77 -25.11
C ASP A 263 -2.93 -5.14 -23.91
N ALA A 264 -2.33 -5.45 -22.75
CA ALA A 264 -3.07 -5.70 -21.53
C ALA A 264 -2.21 -5.46 -20.27
N TYR A 265 -2.86 -4.98 -19.21
CA TYR A 265 -2.32 -4.95 -17.85
C TYR A 265 -2.81 -6.18 -17.09
N ILE A 266 -1.90 -6.95 -16.52
CA ILE A 266 -2.20 -8.21 -15.82
C ILE A 266 -1.81 -8.07 -14.34
N PHE A 267 -2.75 -8.36 -13.46
CA PHE A 267 -2.53 -8.30 -12.01
C PHE A 267 -3.00 -9.61 -11.35
N PRO A 268 -2.15 -10.67 -11.34
CA PRO A 268 -2.55 -12.04 -11.02
C PRO A 268 -2.44 -12.37 -9.53
N SER A 269 -2.47 -11.38 -8.66
CA SER A 269 -2.29 -11.54 -7.22
C SER A 269 -3.26 -12.52 -6.60
N LEU A 270 -2.81 -13.29 -5.62
CA LEU A 270 -3.64 -14.23 -4.86
C LEU A 270 -4.48 -13.55 -3.78
N MET A 271 -4.08 -12.34 -3.38
CA MET A 271 -4.74 -11.54 -2.35
C MET A 271 -4.48 -10.06 -2.60
N GLU A 272 -5.55 -9.26 -2.58
CA GLU A 272 -5.51 -7.79 -2.65
C GLU A 272 -6.64 -7.19 -1.82
N GLY A 273 -6.56 -5.89 -1.56
CA GLY A 273 -7.61 -5.14 -0.89
C GLY A 273 -8.53 -4.41 -1.84
N PHE A 274 -8.03 -4.13 -3.05
CA PHE A 274 -8.75 -3.37 -4.07
C PHE A 274 -8.60 -4.02 -5.44
#